data_213219e107f5ccbc90daa735b946e05e
#
_entry.id   213219e107f5ccbc90daa735b946e05e
#
_cell.length_a   1.000
_cell.length_b   1.000
_cell.length_c   1.000
_cell.angle_alpha   90.00
_cell.angle_beta   90.00
_cell.angle_gamma   90.00
#
_symmetry.space_group_name_H-M   'P 1'
#
loop_
_entity.id
_entity.type
_entity.pdbx_description
1 polymer ?
#
loop_
_entity_poly.entity_id
_entity_poly.type
_entity_poly.pdbx_seq_one_letter_code
_entity_poly.pdbx_strand_id
1 'polypeptide(L)'
;MPILLSTLNARYAHASLGLRYLFANMGELQADTVLQEFVIGAKAADVVEKILAHRRTGERLIVGFGVYIWNVEELSKIVTLLKSVAPDVVVILGGPEVSYETAQQAIVQAADYVITGWGDVSFAALCQQILHGPQPLMKIHAGLQPKLDQLQLPYAHFSDHDIAHRILYVEASRGCPFKCEFCLSALDKTAWPFDLDIFLAELETLYQRGARLFKFVDRTFNLNIKSSLRIMQFFLDKLAAHPDDPVFAHFEVVPDHLPDALKSSIQQFPAGSLQFEIGIQSFNPDVQALVSRKQDNAKAAENISWLCQHSHAHLHVDLIAGLPGEDISSFARGFNQLVDLKPHEIQFGILKRLRGTPIIRHTEPYQMVFDAYPPYTILATRDIDFGTMQRLVRFARYWDLVANSGRFNHTLKLILADNPFAHFMAFSDWLYANTDATHRIAMERLAKLVMDWLHQERGMDRELITAQLKHDYAGQISPEKIPREARRQAEQAVKKAAPVRQVRHLESTE
;
A
#
# COMPACT_ATOMS: atom_id res chain seq x y z
N MET A 1 -25.34 0.87 -25.11
CA MET A 1 -24.63 2.10 -24.64
C MET A 1 -23.33 1.66 -24.00
N PRO A 2 -22.19 2.21 -24.39
CA PRO A 2 -20.91 1.82 -23.82
C PRO A 2 -20.79 2.27 -22.36
N ILE A 3 -20.20 1.40 -21.55
CA ILE A 3 -19.84 1.68 -20.15
C ILE A 3 -18.34 1.57 -20.03
N LEU A 4 -17.69 2.56 -19.43
CA LEU A 4 -16.27 2.56 -19.17
C LEU A 4 -16.02 2.56 -17.67
N LEU A 5 -15.31 1.54 -17.17
CA LEU A 5 -14.77 1.51 -15.81
C LEU A 5 -13.34 2.03 -15.84
N SER A 6 -13.03 3.03 -15.03
CA SER A 6 -11.73 3.69 -15.05
C SER A 6 -11.24 4.14 -13.67
N THR A 7 -9.94 4.30 -13.55
CA THR A 7 -9.27 4.91 -12.40
C THR A 7 -7.86 5.37 -12.79
N LEU A 8 -7.23 6.20 -11.95
CA LEU A 8 -5.79 6.48 -12.00
C LEU A 8 -5.09 5.70 -10.89
N ASN A 9 -4.29 4.73 -11.26
CA ASN A 9 -3.45 3.98 -10.33
C ASN A 9 -2.26 4.83 -9.86
N ALA A 10 -1.82 4.62 -8.63
CA ALA A 10 -0.66 5.34 -8.08
C ALA A 10 0.65 5.04 -8.85
N ARG A 11 0.77 3.84 -9.40
CA ARG A 11 1.88 3.43 -10.29
C ARG A 11 1.36 2.41 -11.30
N TYR A 12 2.07 2.28 -12.42
CA TYR A 12 1.76 1.27 -13.46
C TYR A 12 1.73 -0.16 -12.93
N ALA A 13 2.58 -0.49 -11.95
CA ALA A 13 2.65 -1.82 -11.37
C ALA A 13 1.36 -2.26 -10.64
N HIS A 14 0.44 -1.35 -10.35
CA HIS A 14 -0.81 -1.66 -9.66
C HIS A 14 -1.94 -1.88 -10.66
N ALA A 15 -2.65 -3.00 -10.55
CA ALA A 15 -3.90 -3.26 -11.25
C ALA A 15 -5.07 -3.10 -10.26
N SER A 16 -6.12 -2.39 -10.66
CA SER A 16 -7.26 -2.14 -9.78
C SER A 16 -8.11 -3.40 -9.58
N LEU A 17 -8.05 -3.99 -8.39
CA LEU A 17 -8.91 -5.10 -8.01
C LEU A 17 -10.39 -4.67 -7.98
N GLY A 18 -10.68 -3.49 -7.41
CA GLY A 18 -12.04 -2.98 -7.30
C GLY A 18 -12.75 -2.80 -8.65
N LEU A 19 -12.06 -2.28 -9.67
CA LEU A 19 -12.66 -2.17 -11.02
C LEU A 19 -12.94 -3.55 -11.63
N ARG A 20 -12.09 -4.54 -11.36
CA ARG A 20 -12.30 -5.91 -11.86
C ARG A 20 -13.48 -6.58 -11.16
N TYR A 21 -13.71 -6.30 -9.87
CA TYR A 21 -14.92 -6.73 -9.18
C TYR A 21 -16.17 -6.09 -9.78
N LEU A 22 -16.17 -4.79 -10.04
CA LEU A 22 -17.28 -4.14 -10.73
C LEU A 22 -17.53 -4.79 -12.08
N PHE A 23 -16.47 -4.98 -12.88
CA PHE A 23 -16.59 -5.60 -14.20
C PHE A 23 -17.15 -7.03 -14.15
N ALA A 24 -16.65 -7.86 -13.22
CA ALA A 24 -17.11 -9.24 -13.04
C ALA A 24 -18.62 -9.32 -12.69
N ASN A 25 -19.14 -8.28 -12.01
CA ASN A 25 -20.51 -8.24 -11.51
C ASN A 25 -21.45 -7.34 -12.33
N MET A 26 -21.07 -7.00 -13.57
CA MET A 26 -21.92 -6.22 -14.50
C MET A 26 -23.12 -7.01 -15.06
N GLY A 27 -23.15 -8.33 -14.90
CA GLY A 27 -24.21 -9.18 -15.47
C GLY A 27 -24.32 -9.01 -16.99
N GLU A 28 -25.52 -8.79 -17.49
CA GLU A 28 -25.76 -8.61 -18.94
C GLU A 28 -25.04 -7.39 -19.53
N LEU A 29 -24.73 -6.37 -18.70
CA LEU A 29 -24.02 -5.17 -19.15
C LEU A 29 -22.51 -5.41 -19.36
N GLN A 30 -21.98 -6.57 -18.98
CA GLN A 30 -20.54 -6.84 -19.08
C GLN A 30 -20.04 -6.77 -20.53
N ALA A 31 -20.83 -7.23 -21.49
CA ALA A 31 -20.49 -7.19 -22.92
C ALA A 31 -20.31 -5.76 -23.48
N ASP A 32 -21.00 -4.78 -22.90
CA ASP A 32 -20.92 -3.37 -23.27
C ASP A 32 -19.96 -2.57 -22.37
N THR A 33 -19.31 -3.24 -21.42
CA THR A 33 -18.40 -2.62 -20.43
C THR A 33 -16.95 -2.81 -20.85
N VAL A 34 -16.18 -1.73 -20.78
CA VAL A 34 -14.72 -1.73 -21.00
C VAL A 34 -14.02 -1.28 -19.72
N LEU A 35 -12.87 -1.89 -19.43
CA LEU A 35 -12.00 -1.49 -18.33
C LEU A 35 -10.76 -0.81 -18.90
N GLN A 36 -10.50 0.44 -18.50
CA GLN A 36 -9.32 1.20 -18.88
C GLN A 36 -8.72 1.93 -17.68
N GLU A 37 -7.49 1.57 -17.35
CA GLU A 37 -6.76 2.15 -16.23
C GLU A 37 -5.70 3.13 -16.75
N PHE A 38 -5.53 4.22 -16.00
CA PHE A 38 -4.49 5.21 -16.20
C PHE A 38 -3.54 5.23 -14.99
N VAL A 39 -2.53 6.07 -15.03
CA VAL A 39 -1.59 6.28 -13.92
C VAL A 39 -1.58 7.77 -13.57
N ILE A 40 -1.45 8.09 -12.28
CA ILE A 40 -1.28 9.49 -11.83
C ILE A 40 -0.15 10.18 -12.59
N GLY A 41 -0.28 11.48 -12.81
CA GLY A 41 0.63 12.28 -13.65
C GLY A 41 0.25 12.28 -15.14
N ALA A 42 -0.79 11.52 -15.55
CA ALA A 42 -1.33 11.62 -16.91
C ALA A 42 -2.00 12.99 -17.12
N LYS A 43 -1.82 13.59 -18.29
CA LYS A 43 -2.49 14.87 -18.61
C LYS A 43 -3.99 14.67 -18.70
N ALA A 44 -4.76 15.53 -18.03
CA ALA A 44 -6.23 15.42 -18.00
C ALA A 44 -6.85 15.40 -19.40
N ALA A 45 -6.35 16.21 -20.33
CA ALA A 45 -6.84 16.25 -21.70
C ALA A 45 -6.63 14.92 -22.44
N ASP A 46 -5.45 14.30 -22.30
CA ASP A 46 -5.13 13.02 -22.94
C ASP A 46 -6.01 11.89 -22.37
N VAL A 47 -6.32 11.94 -21.06
CA VAL A 47 -7.23 10.98 -20.42
C VAL A 47 -8.66 11.16 -20.95
N VAL A 48 -9.15 12.41 -21.01
CA VAL A 48 -10.49 12.72 -21.53
C VAL A 48 -10.64 12.31 -22.99
N GLU A 49 -9.62 12.58 -23.84
CA GLU A 49 -9.62 12.15 -25.25
C GLU A 49 -9.79 10.63 -25.37
N LYS A 50 -9.01 9.86 -24.58
CA LYS A 50 -9.10 8.39 -24.57
C LYS A 50 -10.44 7.87 -24.04
N ILE A 51 -11.02 8.54 -23.05
CA ILE A 51 -12.37 8.24 -22.56
C ILE A 51 -13.41 8.46 -23.66
N LEU A 52 -13.34 9.61 -24.35
CA LEU A 52 -14.29 9.96 -25.40
C LEU A 52 -14.16 9.06 -26.63
N ALA A 53 -13.01 8.44 -26.88
CA ALA A 53 -12.83 7.45 -27.94
C ALA A 53 -13.73 6.21 -27.78
N HIS A 54 -14.27 5.94 -26.57
CA HIS A 54 -15.24 4.88 -26.34
C HIS A 54 -16.70 5.25 -26.70
N ARG A 55 -16.96 6.51 -27.08
CA ARG A 55 -18.32 6.91 -27.50
C ARG A 55 -18.70 6.21 -28.80
N ARG A 56 -19.96 5.78 -28.85
CA ARG A 56 -20.60 5.31 -30.08
C ARG A 56 -21.57 6.37 -30.58
N THR A 57 -21.66 6.54 -31.90
CA THR A 57 -22.51 7.54 -32.51
C THR A 57 -23.98 7.35 -32.09
N GLY A 58 -24.59 8.38 -31.55
CA GLY A 58 -26.00 8.34 -31.10
C GLY A 58 -26.24 7.68 -29.75
N GLU A 59 -25.17 7.21 -29.06
CA GLU A 59 -25.27 6.58 -27.75
C GLU A 59 -24.64 7.44 -26.65
N ARG A 60 -25.23 7.41 -25.44
CA ARG A 60 -24.61 8.00 -24.26
C ARG A 60 -23.48 7.09 -23.77
N LEU A 61 -22.42 7.69 -23.27
CA LEU A 61 -21.35 7.00 -22.57
C LEU A 61 -21.55 7.13 -21.04
N ILE A 62 -21.46 6.01 -20.33
CA ILE A 62 -21.40 5.99 -18.87
C ILE A 62 -19.94 5.74 -18.48
N VAL A 63 -19.40 6.56 -17.56
CA VAL A 63 -18.03 6.40 -17.05
C VAL A 63 -18.08 6.24 -15.54
N GLY A 64 -17.66 5.06 -15.05
CA GLY A 64 -17.49 4.78 -13.63
C GLY A 64 -16.05 5.01 -13.20
N PHE A 65 -15.81 5.91 -12.23
CA PHE A 65 -14.48 6.17 -11.69
C PHE A 65 -14.28 5.62 -10.29
N GLY A 66 -13.19 4.85 -10.10
CA GLY A 66 -12.68 4.48 -8.79
C GLY A 66 -11.86 5.62 -8.18
N VAL A 67 -12.36 6.24 -7.09
CA VAL A 67 -11.77 7.43 -6.46
C VAL A 67 -11.12 7.06 -5.13
N TYR A 68 -9.84 7.38 -5.03
CA TYR A 68 -8.97 7.11 -3.88
C TYR A 68 -8.22 8.37 -3.47
N ILE A 69 -7.69 8.38 -2.25
CA ILE A 69 -6.93 9.51 -1.71
C ILE A 69 -5.75 9.96 -2.59
N TRP A 70 -5.15 9.05 -3.35
CA TRP A 70 -4.00 9.37 -4.21
C TRP A 70 -4.37 9.94 -5.58
N ASN A 71 -5.63 9.80 -6.01
CA ASN A 71 -6.05 10.21 -7.35
C ASN A 71 -7.18 11.24 -7.38
N VAL A 72 -7.81 11.56 -6.25
CA VAL A 72 -9.00 12.41 -6.21
C VAL A 72 -8.74 13.81 -6.79
N GLU A 73 -7.57 14.38 -6.60
CA GLU A 73 -7.23 15.71 -7.13
C GLU A 73 -7.14 15.70 -8.66
N GLU A 74 -6.44 14.71 -9.22
CA GLU A 74 -6.32 14.59 -10.68
C GLU A 74 -7.63 14.18 -11.32
N LEU A 75 -8.39 13.26 -10.70
CA LEU A 75 -9.72 12.88 -11.16
C LEU A 75 -10.70 14.05 -11.11
N SER A 76 -10.61 14.93 -10.12
CA SER A 76 -11.43 16.16 -10.08
C SER A 76 -11.22 17.02 -11.32
N LYS A 77 -9.98 17.20 -11.77
CA LYS A 77 -9.64 17.92 -12.99
C LYS A 77 -10.19 17.21 -14.24
N ILE A 78 -10.03 15.88 -14.30
CA ILE A 78 -10.51 15.06 -15.42
C ILE A 78 -12.04 15.11 -15.52
N VAL A 79 -12.75 14.90 -14.42
CA VAL A 79 -14.22 14.92 -14.38
C VAL A 79 -14.77 16.28 -14.78
N THR A 80 -14.17 17.35 -14.23
CA THR A 80 -14.57 18.73 -14.59
C THR A 80 -14.37 19.01 -16.09
N LEU A 81 -13.21 18.61 -16.64
CA LEU A 81 -12.93 18.78 -18.07
C LEU A 81 -13.88 17.93 -18.93
N LEU A 82 -14.09 16.66 -18.55
CA LEU A 82 -14.99 15.75 -19.27
C LEU A 82 -16.42 16.32 -19.33
N LYS A 83 -16.95 16.80 -18.21
CA LYS A 83 -18.27 17.42 -18.14
C LYS A 83 -18.37 18.73 -18.91
N SER A 84 -17.25 19.47 -19.06
CA SER A 84 -17.21 20.71 -19.86
C SER A 84 -17.26 20.43 -21.36
N VAL A 85 -16.52 19.42 -21.83
CA VAL A 85 -16.43 19.12 -23.28
C VAL A 85 -17.51 18.15 -23.78
N ALA A 86 -18.06 17.34 -22.88
CA ALA A 86 -19.08 16.33 -23.18
C ALA A 86 -20.09 16.23 -22.02
N PRO A 87 -20.99 17.23 -21.85
CA PRO A 87 -21.93 17.30 -20.72
C PRO A 87 -22.96 16.15 -20.70
N ASP A 88 -23.16 15.47 -21.81
CA ASP A 88 -24.04 14.32 -21.98
C ASP A 88 -23.44 13.00 -21.48
N VAL A 89 -22.13 12.93 -21.26
CA VAL A 89 -21.49 11.77 -20.62
C VAL A 89 -21.93 11.67 -19.16
N VAL A 90 -22.40 10.48 -18.77
CA VAL A 90 -22.81 10.22 -17.39
C VAL A 90 -21.60 9.76 -16.58
N VAL A 91 -21.27 10.50 -15.52
CA VAL A 91 -20.16 10.20 -14.62
C VAL A 91 -20.68 9.64 -13.31
N ILE A 92 -20.26 8.42 -12.97
CA ILE A 92 -20.56 7.73 -11.70
C ILE A 92 -19.25 7.59 -10.92
N LEU A 93 -19.22 8.08 -9.70
CA LEU A 93 -18.08 7.93 -8.80
C LEU A 93 -18.31 6.82 -7.78
N GLY A 94 -17.27 6.10 -7.42
CA GLY A 94 -17.26 5.16 -6.32
C GLY A 94 -15.87 5.10 -5.67
N GLY A 95 -15.76 4.37 -4.57
CA GLY A 95 -14.50 4.20 -3.86
C GLY A 95 -14.45 4.94 -2.51
N PRO A 96 -13.41 4.66 -1.71
CA PRO A 96 -13.36 5.09 -0.31
C PRO A 96 -13.35 6.61 -0.14
N GLU A 97 -12.74 7.36 -1.06
CA GLU A 97 -12.60 8.80 -0.93
C GLU A 97 -13.93 9.55 -1.08
N VAL A 98 -14.85 9.03 -1.87
CA VAL A 98 -16.17 9.64 -2.12
C VAL A 98 -17.31 8.95 -1.36
N SER A 99 -16.99 8.02 -0.46
CA SER A 99 -17.99 7.32 0.35
C SER A 99 -18.43 8.10 1.58
N TYR A 100 -17.65 9.10 2.00
CA TYR A 100 -17.88 9.90 3.20
C TYR A 100 -17.65 11.38 2.93
N GLU A 101 -18.23 12.25 3.76
CA GLU A 101 -18.03 13.72 3.69
C GLU A 101 -18.28 14.28 2.27
N THR A 102 -19.28 13.77 1.58
CA THR A 102 -19.52 14.02 0.13
C THR A 102 -19.93 15.45 -0.19
N ALA A 103 -20.60 16.14 0.73
CA ALA A 103 -21.23 17.45 0.48
C ALA A 103 -20.26 18.57 0.04
N GLN A 104 -19.00 18.51 0.47
CA GLN A 104 -18.01 19.56 0.21
C GLN A 104 -16.97 19.16 -0.84
N GLN A 105 -17.11 18.00 -1.47
CA GLN A 105 -16.13 17.51 -2.44
C GLN A 105 -16.42 18.04 -3.84
N ALA A 106 -15.46 18.77 -4.43
CA ALA A 106 -15.59 19.33 -5.78
C ALA A 106 -15.86 18.25 -6.85
N ILE A 107 -15.21 17.09 -6.73
CA ILE A 107 -15.42 15.97 -7.65
C ILE A 107 -16.85 15.43 -7.58
N VAL A 108 -17.45 15.37 -6.38
CA VAL A 108 -18.82 14.94 -6.18
C VAL A 108 -19.79 15.96 -6.79
N GLN A 109 -19.50 17.26 -6.67
CA GLN A 109 -20.36 18.29 -7.28
C GLN A 109 -20.35 18.20 -8.82
N ALA A 110 -19.18 17.90 -9.42
CA ALA A 110 -19.02 17.80 -10.86
C ALA A 110 -19.61 16.53 -11.49
N ALA A 111 -19.70 15.42 -10.77
CA ALA A 111 -20.22 14.15 -11.24
C ALA A 111 -21.76 14.12 -11.29
N ASP A 112 -22.34 13.17 -12.00
CA ASP A 112 -23.78 12.95 -12.05
C ASP A 112 -24.25 12.09 -10.85
N TYR A 113 -23.56 11.00 -10.56
CA TYR A 113 -23.90 10.06 -9.47
C TYR A 113 -22.70 9.66 -8.66
N VAL A 114 -22.96 9.25 -7.41
CA VAL A 114 -21.97 8.69 -6.49
C VAL A 114 -22.54 7.45 -5.83
N ILE A 115 -21.78 6.36 -5.82
CA ILE A 115 -22.08 5.16 -5.04
C ILE A 115 -21.16 5.15 -3.83
N THR A 116 -21.72 5.22 -2.62
CA THR A 116 -20.98 5.16 -1.37
C THR A 116 -20.93 3.74 -0.83
N GLY A 117 -19.83 3.36 -0.17
CA GLY A 117 -19.67 2.00 0.37
C GLY A 117 -19.44 0.94 -0.70
N TRP A 118 -20.19 -0.17 -0.63
CA TRP A 118 -20.01 -1.34 -1.50
C TRP A 118 -20.60 -1.11 -2.90
N GLY A 119 -19.73 -1.10 -3.91
CA GLY A 119 -20.12 -0.84 -5.29
C GLY A 119 -20.42 -2.06 -6.13
N ASP A 120 -20.03 -3.26 -5.69
CA ASP A 120 -19.93 -4.48 -6.50
C ASP A 120 -21.19 -4.77 -7.34
N VAL A 121 -22.36 -4.77 -6.74
CA VAL A 121 -23.65 -4.98 -7.44
C VAL A 121 -24.39 -3.68 -7.71
N SER A 122 -24.12 -2.64 -6.91
CA SER A 122 -24.82 -1.37 -6.98
C SER A 122 -24.49 -0.58 -8.23
N PHE A 123 -23.26 -0.72 -8.76
CA PHE A 123 -22.84 -0.06 -9.98
C PHE A 123 -23.64 -0.58 -11.20
N ALA A 124 -23.73 -1.89 -11.36
CA ALA A 124 -24.50 -2.50 -12.43
C ALA A 124 -26.00 -2.12 -12.34
N ALA A 125 -26.56 -2.16 -11.12
CA ALA A 125 -27.96 -1.77 -10.90
C ALA A 125 -28.24 -0.30 -11.27
N LEU A 126 -27.33 0.61 -10.91
CA LEU A 126 -27.44 2.02 -11.28
C LEU A 126 -27.29 2.22 -12.79
N CYS A 127 -26.37 1.54 -13.45
CA CYS A 127 -26.23 1.56 -14.91
C CYS A 127 -27.51 1.06 -15.60
N GLN A 128 -28.10 -0.07 -15.15
CA GLN A 128 -29.40 -0.58 -15.67
C GLN A 128 -30.50 0.44 -15.54
N GLN A 129 -30.61 1.12 -14.39
CA GLN A 129 -31.59 2.15 -14.18
C GLN A 129 -31.40 3.35 -15.12
N ILE A 130 -30.16 3.80 -15.33
CA ILE A 130 -29.85 4.92 -16.25
C ILE A 130 -30.17 4.55 -17.71
N LEU A 131 -29.95 3.29 -18.07
CA LEU A 131 -30.12 2.81 -19.46
C LEU A 131 -31.57 2.53 -19.82
N HIS A 132 -32.33 1.94 -18.91
CA HIS A 132 -33.63 1.32 -19.22
C HIS A 132 -34.77 1.80 -18.31
N GLY A 133 -34.46 2.53 -17.25
CA GLY A 133 -35.46 3.03 -16.29
C GLY A 133 -35.63 4.54 -16.31
N PRO A 134 -36.44 5.07 -15.39
CA PRO A 134 -36.48 6.49 -15.12
C PRO A 134 -35.14 6.92 -14.50
N GLN A 135 -34.64 8.08 -14.92
CA GLN A 135 -33.38 8.60 -14.38
C GLN A 135 -33.48 8.79 -12.85
N PRO A 136 -32.47 8.30 -12.09
CA PRO A 136 -32.44 8.49 -10.65
C PRO A 136 -32.43 9.98 -10.30
N LEU A 137 -33.28 10.41 -9.38
CA LEU A 137 -33.31 11.80 -8.92
C LEU A 137 -32.21 12.12 -7.89
N MET A 138 -31.83 11.11 -7.11
CA MET A 138 -30.78 11.28 -6.10
C MET A 138 -29.40 11.13 -6.73
N LYS A 139 -28.50 12.04 -6.38
CA LYS A 139 -27.09 11.99 -6.81
C LYS A 139 -26.31 10.92 -6.06
N ILE A 140 -26.57 10.75 -4.76
CA ILE A 140 -25.81 9.87 -3.87
C ILE A 140 -26.65 8.62 -3.59
N HIS A 141 -26.07 7.47 -3.91
CA HIS A 141 -26.65 6.15 -3.73
C HIS A 141 -25.82 5.38 -2.68
N ALA A 142 -26.48 4.89 -1.64
CA ALA A 142 -25.84 3.97 -0.72
C ALA A 142 -25.65 2.61 -1.40
N GLY A 143 -24.43 2.14 -1.47
CA GLY A 143 -24.11 0.83 -2.02
C GLY A 143 -24.65 -0.30 -1.15
N LEU A 144 -25.22 -1.31 -1.79
CA LEU A 144 -25.71 -2.51 -1.11
C LEU A 144 -24.55 -3.46 -0.86
N GLN A 145 -24.42 -3.90 0.39
CA GLN A 145 -23.48 -4.96 0.72
C GLN A 145 -24.05 -6.32 0.26
N PRO A 146 -23.46 -6.97 -0.75
CA PRO A 146 -23.92 -8.29 -1.18
C PRO A 146 -23.45 -9.36 -0.22
N LYS A 147 -24.07 -10.54 -0.28
CA LYS A 147 -23.44 -11.74 0.28
C LYS A 147 -22.27 -12.12 -0.62
N LEU A 148 -21.12 -12.47 -0.02
CA LEU A 148 -19.89 -12.73 -0.80
C LEU A 148 -20.01 -13.99 -1.69
N ASP A 149 -20.87 -14.94 -1.33
CA ASP A 149 -21.19 -16.13 -2.13
C ASP A 149 -21.99 -15.82 -3.42
N GLN A 150 -22.54 -14.59 -3.54
CA GLN A 150 -23.26 -14.12 -4.71
C GLN A 150 -22.38 -13.29 -5.66
N LEU A 151 -21.16 -12.95 -5.23
CA LEU A 151 -20.23 -12.18 -6.06
C LEU A 151 -19.46 -13.10 -7.02
N GLN A 152 -19.36 -12.66 -8.26
CA GLN A 152 -18.39 -13.22 -9.19
C GLN A 152 -16.99 -12.70 -8.83
N LEU A 153 -16.04 -13.63 -8.68
CA LEU A 153 -14.65 -13.27 -8.38
C LEU A 153 -13.99 -12.61 -9.62
N PRO A 154 -13.08 -11.67 -9.42
CA PRO A 154 -12.57 -10.81 -10.50
C PRO A 154 -11.37 -11.39 -11.26
N TYR A 155 -10.85 -12.54 -10.86
CA TYR A 155 -9.52 -12.99 -11.22
C TYR A 155 -9.37 -13.40 -12.69
N ALA A 156 -10.45 -13.87 -13.30
CA ALA A 156 -10.49 -14.14 -14.75
C ALA A 156 -10.27 -12.87 -15.61
N HIS A 157 -10.50 -11.68 -15.04
CA HIS A 157 -10.42 -10.39 -15.75
C HIS A 157 -9.06 -9.69 -15.60
N PHE A 158 -8.06 -10.32 -15.00
CA PHE A 158 -6.67 -9.92 -15.22
C PHE A 158 -6.23 -10.40 -16.60
N SER A 159 -5.76 -9.46 -17.44
CA SER A 159 -5.19 -9.82 -18.73
C SER A 159 -3.85 -10.53 -18.56
N ASP A 160 -3.39 -11.25 -19.59
CA ASP A 160 -2.05 -11.87 -19.58
C ASP A 160 -0.94 -10.81 -19.43
N HIS A 161 -1.19 -9.61 -19.96
CA HIS A 161 -0.32 -8.46 -19.73
C HIS A 161 -0.26 -8.03 -18.27
N ASP A 162 -1.40 -8.01 -17.56
CA ASP A 162 -1.43 -7.70 -16.12
C ASP A 162 -0.66 -8.77 -15.33
N ILE A 163 -0.89 -10.04 -15.62
CA ILE A 163 -0.22 -11.16 -14.97
C ILE A 163 1.30 -11.09 -15.16
N ALA A 164 1.75 -10.72 -16.36
CA ALA A 164 3.19 -10.64 -16.67
C ALA A 164 3.89 -9.41 -16.08
N HIS A 165 3.18 -8.29 -15.83
CA HIS A 165 3.82 -6.99 -15.60
C HIS A 165 3.33 -6.24 -14.37
N ARG A 166 2.28 -6.71 -13.68
CA ARG A 166 1.65 -6.01 -12.56
C ARG A 166 1.61 -6.88 -11.31
N ILE A 167 1.42 -6.23 -10.17
CA ILE A 167 1.15 -6.88 -8.90
C ILE A 167 -0.30 -7.34 -8.91
N LEU A 168 -0.53 -8.63 -8.67
CA LEU A 168 -1.87 -9.17 -8.56
C LEU A 168 -2.35 -9.04 -7.13
N TYR A 169 -3.40 -8.24 -6.94
CA TYR A 169 -4.10 -8.13 -5.69
C TYR A 169 -5.16 -9.22 -5.59
N VAL A 170 -5.16 -9.93 -4.46
CA VAL A 170 -6.13 -10.99 -4.16
C VAL A 170 -6.69 -10.80 -2.76
N GLU A 171 -7.90 -11.29 -2.50
CA GLU A 171 -8.51 -11.23 -1.19
C GLU A 171 -9.26 -12.52 -0.85
N ALA A 172 -8.98 -13.10 0.32
CA ALA A 172 -9.71 -14.23 0.88
C ALA A 172 -10.82 -13.76 1.83
N SER A 173 -10.78 -12.49 2.28
CA SER A 173 -11.78 -11.87 3.14
C SER A 173 -11.84 -10.36 2.96
N ARG A 174 -12.98 -9.76 3.28
CA ARG A 174 -13.21 -8.29 3.28
C ARG A 174 -13.53 -7.78 4.67
N GLY A 175 -13.08 -6.54 4.96
CA GLY A 175 -13.33 -5.88 6.22
C GLY A 175 -12.30 -6.24 7.29
N CYS A 176 -12.51 -5.71 8.51
CA CYS A 176 -11.64 -5.92 9.65
C CYS A 176 -12.44 -5.82 10.96
N PRO A 177 -12.32 -6.80 11.90
CA PRO A 177 -13.05 -6.76 13.15
C PRO A 177 -12.46 -5.76 14.16
N PHE A 178 -11.23 -5.29 13.93
CA PHE A 178 -10.57 -4.30 14.76
C PHE A 178 -11.14 -2.90 14.50
N LYS A 179 -11.04 -2.01 15.53
CA LYS A 179 -11.69 -0.71 15.51
C LYS A 179 -10.69 0.46 15.50
N CYS A 180 -9.51 0.25 14.90
CA CYS A 180 -8.48 1.28 14.83
C CYS A 180 -9.00 2.54 14.14
N GLU A 181 -9.02 3.68 14.83
CA GLU A 181 -9.76 4.87 14.43
C GLU A 181 -9.18 5.61 13.22
N PHE A 182 -7.94 5.33 12.87
CA PHE A 182 -7.28 5.88 11.68
C PHE A 182 -7.51 5.02 10.42
N CYS A 183 -8.15 3.84 10.54
CA CYS A 183 -8.25 2.86 9.47
C CYS A 183 -9.64 2.77 8.86
N LEU A 184 -9.74 2.90 7.53
CA LEU A 184 -11.01 2.75 6.79
C LEU A 184 -11.61 1.34 6.93
N SER A 185 -10.77 0.31 6.96
CA SER A 185 -11.24 -1.08 7.03
C SER A 185 -11.94 -1.41 8.36
N ALA A 186 -11.72 -0.61 9.40
CA ALA A 186 -12.41 -0.73 10.69
C ALA A 186 -13.88 -0.28 10.64
N LEU A 187 -14.30 0.37 9.57
CA LEU A 187 -15.69 0.83 9.38
C LEU A 187 -16.64 -0.33 9.08
N ASP A 188 -16.15 -1.43 8.48
CA ASP A 188 -16.94 -2.65 8.21
C ASP A 188 -17.21 -3.50 9.47
N LYS A 189 -16.45 -3.30 10.55
CA LYS A 189 -16.62 -3.91 11.88
C LYS A 189 -16.56 -5.44 11.95
N THR A 190 -16.39 -6.13 10.84
CA THR A 190 -16.25 -7.59 10.78
C THR A 190 -15.41 -7.96 9.55
N ALA A 191 -14.87 -9.19 9.57
CA ALA A 191 -14.25 -9.79 8.39
C ALA A 191 -15.23 -10.80 7.77
N TRP A 192 -15.52 -10.61 6.49
CA TRP A 192 -16.39 -11.44 5.68
C TRP A 192 -15.53 -12.39 4.84
N PRO A 193 -15.49 -13.71 5.10
CA PRO A 193 -14.70 -14.64 4.32
C PRO A 193 -15.41 -14.95 2.97
N PHE A 194 -14.62 -15.10 1.91
CA PHE A 194 -15.06 -15.79 0.71
C PHE A 194 -15.06 -17.31 0.90
N ASP A 195 -15.74 -18.04 0.02
CA ASP A 195 -15.58 -19.49 -0.05
C ASP A 195 -14.14 -19.83 -0.39
N LEU A 196 -13.49 -20.56 0.53
CA LEU A 196 -12.04 -20.81 0.43
C LEU A 196 -11.69 -21.77 -0.71
N ASP A 197 -12.56 -22.72 -1.02
CA ASP A 197 -12.30 -23.71 -2.09
C ASP A 197 -12.41 -23.03 -3.46
N ILE A 198 -13.42 -22.15 -3.63
CA ILE A 198 -13.57 -21.33 -4.84
C ILE A 198 -12.38 -20.38 -4.98
N PHE A 199 -11.99 -19.70 -3.90
CA PHE A 199 -10.86 -18.78 -3.91
C PHE A 199 -9.55 -19.46 -4.28
N LEU A 200 -9.25 -20.64 -3.70
CA LEU A 200 -8.04 -21.40 -4.01
C LEU A 200 -8.03 -21.91 -5.46
N ALA A 201 -9.19 -22.28 -6.02
CA ALA A 201 -9.31 -22.65 -7.44
C ALA A 201 -8.99 -21.47 -8.37
N GLU A 202 -9.40 -20.25 -7.99
CA GLU A 202 -9.05 -19.03 -8.72
C GLU A 202 -7.54 -18.71 -8.64
N LEU A 203 -6.94 -18.88 -7.45
CA LEU A 203 -5.47 -18.74 -7.30
C LEU A 203 -4.72 -19.76 -8.16
N GLU A 204 -5.22 -21.02 -8.23
CA GLU A 204 -4.65 -22.04 -9.11
C GLU A 204 -4.72 -21.60 -10.57
N THR A 205 -5.87 -21.09 -11.00
CA THR A 205 -6.05 -20.60 -12.37
C THR A 205 -5.08 -19.45 -12.69
N LEU A 206 -4.92 -18.49 -11.79
CA LEU A 206 -3.92 -17.42 -11.94
C LEU A 206 -2.49 -17.96 -12.02
N TYR A 207 -2.15 -18.91 -11.15
CA TYR A 207 -0.84 -19.54 -11.14
C TYR A 207 -0.54 -20.25 -12.48
N GLN A 208 -1.50 -21.02 -13.01
CA GLN A 208 -1.37 -21.70 -14.30
C GLN A 208 -1.21 -20.72 -15.47
N ARG A 209 -1.82 -19.54 -15.39
CA ARG A 209 -1.64 -18.44 -16.34
C ARG A 209 -0.30 -17.69 -16.18
N GLY A 210 0.54 -18.08 -15.22
CA GLY A 210 1.88 -17.52 -15.03
C GLY A 210 2.00 -16.49 -13.91
N ALA A 211 0.98 -16.31 -13.07
CA ALA A 211 1.10 -15.47 -11.90
C ALA A 211 2.12 -16.03 -10.91
N ARG A 212 3.02 -15.17 -10.42
CA ARG A 212 4.05 -15.55 -9.44
C ARG A 212 4.11 -14.62 -8.24
N LEU A 213 3.48 -13.45 -8.31
CA LEU A 213 3.50 -12.44 -7.26
C LEU A 213 2.07 -12.12 -6.81
N PHE A 214 1.72 -12.54 -5.60
CA PHE A 214 0.39 -12.39 -5.02
C PHE A 214 0.46 -11.46 -3.81
N LYS A 215 -0.27 -10.34 -3.85
CA LYS A 215 -0.43 -9.46 -2.70
C LYS A 215 -1.86 -9.56 -2.18
N PHE A 216 -1.99 -10.09 -0.96
CA PHE A 216 -3.28 -10.14 -0.27
C PHE A 216 -3.65 -8.74 0.24
N VAL A 217 -4.91 -8.37 0.07
CA VAL A 217 -5.48 -7.13 0.61
C VAL A 217 -6.33 -7.36 1.85
N ASP A 218 -6.38 -8.59 2.33
CA ASP A 218 -6.94 -8.95 3.64
C ASP A 218 -6.23 -8.16 4.74
N ARG A 219 -6.96 -7.38 5.52
CA ARG A 219 -6.39 -6.51 6.57
C ARG A 219 -5.89 -7.26 7.79
N THR A 220 -6.21 -8.54 7.90
CA THR A 220 -5.77 -9.41 8.98
C THR A 220 -5.78 -10.85 8.49
N PHE A 221 -4.73 -11.24 7.79
CA PHE A 221 -4.62 -12.58 7.22
C PHE A 221 -4.71 -13.68 8.28
N ASN A 222 -4.10 -13.48 9.44
CA ASN A 222 -4.05 -14.45 10.53
C ASN A 222 -5.27 -14.39 11.49
N LEU A 223 -6.40 -13.87 11.06
CA LEU A 223 -7.64 -13.86 11.85
C LEU A 223 -8.27 -15.27 11.94
N ASN A 224 -8.34 -15.98 10.80
CA ASN A 224 -8.82 -17.35 10.73
C ASN A 224 -7.66 -18.31 10.42
N ILE A 225 -7.09 -18.90 11.47
CA ILE A 225 -5.89 -19.72 11.35
C ILE A 225 -6.08 -20.91 10.40
N LYS A 226 -7.27 -21.55 10.37
CA LYS A 226 -7.53 -22.67 9.46
C LYS A 226 -7.46 -22.23 7.99
N SER A 227 -8.05 -21.10 7.65
CA SER A 227 -7.99 -20.54 6.31
C SER A 227 -6.57 -20.10 5.95
N SER A 228 -5.87 -19.44 6.89
CA SER A 228 -4.48 -19.03 6.71
C SER A 228 -3.57 -20.22 6.39
N LEU A 229 -3.67 -21.30 7.16
CA LEU A 229 -2.87 -22.50 6.94
C LEU A 229 -3.15 -23.14 5.57
N ARG A 230 -4.40 -23.19 5.13
CA ARG A 230 -4.75 -23.74 3.81
C ARG A 230 -4.21 -22.87 2.67
N ILE A 231 -4.28 -21.55 2.81
CA ILE A 231 -3.71 -20.63 1.81
C ILE A 231 -2.18 -20.77 1.81
N MET A 232 -1.52 -20.82 2.95
CA MET A 232 -0.07 -21.01 3.02
C MET A 232 0.35 -22.35 2.42
N GLN A 233 -0.42 -23.44 2.69
CA GLN A 233 -0.15 -24.73 2.10
C GLN A 233 -0.23 -24.72 0.57
N PHE A 234 -1.20 -23.98 -0.03
CA PHE A 234 -1.25 -23.78 -1.47
C PHE A 234 0.07 -23.24 -2.03
N PHE A 235 0.64 -22.21 -1.39
CA PHE A 235 1.93 -21.64 -1.84
C PHE A 235 3.09 -22.60 -1.60
N LEU A 236 3.13 -23.29 -0.46
CA LEU A 236 4.18 -24.28 -0.16
C LEU A 236 4.18 -25.42 -1.17
N ASP A 237 3.00 -25.91 -1.58
CA ASP A 237 2.88 -26.95 -2.61
C ASP A 237 3.45 -26.48 -3.96
N LYS A 238 3.22 -25.20 -4.33
CA LYS A 238 3.77 -24.64 -5.57
C LYS A 238 5.28 -24.48 -5.49
N LEU A 239 5.80 -24.01 -4.36
CA LEU A 239 7.25 -23.86 -4.13
C LEU A 239 7.97 -25.22 -4.15
N ALA A 240 7.36 -26.25 -3.58
CA ALA A 240 7.89 -27.60 -3.59
C ALA A 240 7.87 -28.23 -5.01
N ALA A 241 6.79 -28.00 -5.75
CA ALA A 241 6.64 -28.56 -7.11
C ALA A 241 7.52 -27.87 -8.15
N HIS A 242 7.79 -26.57 -7.98
CA HIS A 242 8.51 -25.75 -8.96
C HIS A 242 9.54 -24.83 -8.26
N PRO A 243 10.62 -25.38 -7.69
CA PRO A 243 11.62 -24.59 -6.95
C PRO A 243 12.36 -23.57 -7.82
N ASP A 244 12.48 -23.85 -9.14
CA ASP A 244 13.14 -22.96 -10.11
C ASP A 244 12.22 -21.83 -10.63
N ASP A 245 10.93 -21.84 -10.28
CA ASP A 245 9.95 -20.82 -10.66
C ASP A 245 9.09 -20.43 -9.45
N PRO A 246 9.71 -19.81 -8.42
CA PRO A 246 9.09 -19.60 -7.12
C PRO A 246 7.93 -18.61 -7.18
N VAL A 247 6.91 -18.86 -6.37
CA VAL A 247 5.83 -17.92 -6.08
C VAL A 247 6.19 -17.05 -4.87
N PHE A 248 5.65 -15.85 -4.87
CA PHE A 248 5.78 -14.91 -3.78
C PHE A 248 4.41 -14.51 -3.23
N ALA A 249 4.25 -14.60 -1.91
CA ALA A 249 3.04 -14.20 -1.20
C ALA A 249 3.33 -13.09 -0.20
N HIS A 250 2.47 -12.06 -0.20
CA HIS A 250 2.54 -10.94 0.73
C HIS A 250 1.23 -10.85 1.51
N PHE A 251 1.30 -10.86 2.85
CA PHE A 251 0.16 -10.81 3.76
C PHE A 251 0.27 -9.67 4.77
N GLU A 252 -0.88 -9.09 5.16
CA GLU A 252 -0.98 -8.21 6.34
C GLU A 252 -1.38 -9.05 7.57
N VAL A 253 -0.65 -8.95 8.67
CA VAL A 253 -0.89 -9.75 9.87
C VAL A 253 -0.94 -8.92 11.15
N VAL A 254 -1.71 -9.40 12.13
CA VAL A 254 -1.68 -8.86 13.51
C VAL A 254 -0.51 -9.52 14.25
N PRO A 255 0.39 -8.73 14.85
CA PRO A 255 1.64 -9.26 15.39
C PRO A 255 1.47 -10.10 16.66
N ASP A 256 0.46 -9.82 17.48
CA ASP A 256 0.24 -10.49 18.77
C ASP A 256 -0.58 -11.80 18.68
N HIS A 257 -0.97 -12.20 17.46
CA HIS A 257 -1.71 -13.44 17.21
C HIS A 257 -0.98 -14.35 16.22
N LEU A 258 0.05 -15.07 16.71
CA LEU A 258 0.87 -15.96 15.89
C LEU A 258 1.02 -17.34 16.58
N PRO A 259 0.00 -18.23 16.50
CA PRO A 259 0.04 -19.54 17.13
C PRO A 259 1.08 -20.48 16.49
N ASP A 260 1.51 -21.50 17.23
CA ASP A 260 2.58 -22.43 16.83
C ASP A 260 2.32 -23.12 15.50
N ALA A 261 1.06 -23.46 15.18
CA ALA A 261 0.71 -24.05 13.90
C ALA A 261 1.05 -23.11 12.73
N LEU A 262 0.82 -21.79 12.89
CA LEU A 262 1.15 -20.81 11.89
C LEU A 262 2.68 -20.59 11.80
N LYS A 263 3.36 -20.54 12.95
CA LYS A 263 4.83 -20.49 13.04
C LYS A 263 5.47 -21.67 12.29
N SER A 264 5.00 -22.88 12.53
CA SER A 264 5.48 -24.09 11.85
C SER A 264 5.29 -24.06 10.32
N SER A 265 4.20 -23.47 9.84
CA SER A 265 3.96 -23.28 8.41
C SER A 265 4.89 -22.22 7.82
N ILE A 266 5.08 -21.07 8.53
CA ILE A 266 5.96 -19.98 8.11
C ILE A 266 7.39 -20.45 7.94
N GLN A 267 7.91 -21.31 8.83
CA GLN A 267 9.28 -21.81 8.76
C GLN A 267 9.59 -22.64 7.50
N GLN A 268 8.56 -23.16 6.82
CA GLN A 268 8.73 -23.97 5.62
C GLN A 268 8.94 -23.11 4.35
N PHE A 269 8.65 -21.82 4.40
CA PHE A 269 8.82 -20.94 3.26
C PHE A 269 10.31 -20.65 3.01
N PRO A 270 10.81 -20.88 1.79
CA PRO A 270 12.17 -20.51 1.44
C PRO A 270 12.35 -18.99 1.41
N ALA A 271 13.59 -18.55 1.53
CA ALA A 271 13.95 -17.14 1.42
C ALA A 271 13.42 -16.53 0.12
N GLY A 272 12.88 -15.30 0.21
CA GLY A 272 12.36 -14.57 -0.94
C GLY A 272 10.98 -14.98 -1.43
N SER A 273 10.25 -15.86 -0.73
CA SER A 273 8.91 -16.31 -1.14
C SER A 273 7.77 -15.77 -0.28
N LEU A 274 8.05 -15.20 0.89
CA LEU A 274 7.06 -14.74 1.86
C LEU A 274 7.38 -13.36 2.40
N GLN A 275 6.39 -12.48 2.47
CA GLN A 275 6.48 -11.18 3.15
C GLN A 275 5.29 -10.98 4.08
N PHE A 276 5.57 -10.39 5.25
CA PHE A 276 4.55 -9.87 6.15
C PHE A 276 4.63 -8.36 6.27
N GLU A 277 3.47 -7.71 6.17
CA GLU A 277 3.24 -6.32 6.59
C GLU A 277 2.61 -6.35 7.98
N ILE A 278 3.27 -5.75 8.96
CA ILE A 278 2.96 -5.87 10.39
C ILE A 278 2.72 -4.50 10.97
N GLY A 279 1.46 -4.17 11.26
CA GLY A 279 1.15 -2.91 11.89
C GLY A 279 1.40 -2.93 13.39
N ILE A 280 2.39 -2.23 13.90
CA ILE A 280 2.55 -1.86 15.32
C ILE A 280 1.86 -0.51 15.59
N GLN A 281 2.11 0.47 14.75
CA GLN A 281 1.61 1.83 14.75
C GLN A 281 2.18 2.69 15.90
N SER A 282 2.06 2.25 17.15
CA SER A 282 2.70 2.81 18.35
C SER A 282 2.87 1.71 19.40
N PHE A 283 3.94 1.78 20.19
CA PHE A 283 4.13 0.94 21.39
C PHE A 283 3.58 1.59 22.66
N ASN A 284 3.05 2.82 22.59
CA ASN A 284 2.47 3.52 23.73
C ASN A 284 1.05 3.02 24.02
N PRO A 285 0.80 2.38 25.19
CA PRO A 285 -0.53 1.83 25.50
C PRO A 285 -1.63 2.90 25.61
N ASP A 286 -1.30 4.12 26.05
CA ASP A 286 -2.27 5.21 26.17
C ASP A 286 -2.69 5.70 24.78
N VAL A 287 -1.74 5.83 23.87
CA VAL A 287 -2.01 6.16 22.44
C VAL A 287 -2.84 5.06 21.78
N GLN A 288 -2.50 3.79 22.02
CA GLN A 288 -3.27 2.67 21.50
C GLN A 288 -4.72 2.70 22.01
N ALA A 289 -4.92 2.99 23.29
CA ALA A 289 -6.26 3.12 23.88
C ALA A 289 -7.05 4.26 23.24
N LEU A 290 -6.43 5.42 23.00
CA LEU A 290 -7.05 6.58 22.35
C LEU A 290 -7.55 6.25 20.94
N VAL A 291 -6.75 5.53 20.15
CA VAL A 291 -7.12 5.16 18.77
C VAL A 291 -7.84 3.81 18.67
N SER A 292 -8.37 3.32 19.78
CA SER A 292 -9.13 2.06 19.88
C SER A 292 -8.37 0.84 19.33
N ARG A 293 -7.03 0.87 19.42
CA ARG A 293 -6.18 -0.24 19.02
C ARG A 293 -5.91 -1.17 20.20
N LYS A 294 -6.37 -2.40 20.08
CA LYS A 294 -6.08 -3.46 21.06
C LYS A 294 -4.88 -4.26 20.56
N GLN A 295 -3.78 -4.21 21.30
CA GLN A 295 -2.55 -4.91 20.97
C GLN A 295 -1.79 -5.29 22.25
N ASP A 296 -1.30 -6.52 22.32
CA ASP A 296 -0.34 -6.95 23.33
C ASP A 296 1.08 -6.65 22.82
N ASN A 297 1.68 -5.56 23.30
CA ASN A 297 3.00 -5.09 22.85
C ASN A 297 4.12 -6.09 23.15
N ALA A 298 4.03 -6.79 24.29
CA ALA A 298 5.07 -7.77 24.69
C ALA A 298 5.03 -8.98 23.73
N LYS A 299 3.83 -9.50 23.49
CA LYS A 299 3.63 -10.62 22.57
C LYS A 299 3.92 -10.27 21.12
N ALA A 300 3.58 -9.03 20.70
CA ALA A 300 3.94 -8.52 19.37
C ALA A 300 5.46 -8.48 19.19
N ALA A 301 6.20 -7.94 20.16
CA ALA A 301 7.67 -7.88 20.12
C ALA A 301 8.28 -9.28 20.12
N GLU A 302 7.79 -10.21 20.96
CA GLU A 302 8.23 -11.60 20.98
C GLU A 302 8.03 -12.28 19.61
N ASN A 303 6.85 -12.12 19.00
CA ASN A 303 6.54 -12.74 17.71
C ASN A 303 7.36 -12.12 16.55
N ILE A 304 7.59 -10.80 16.55
CA ILE A 304 8.46 -10.17 15.55
C ILE A 304 9.89 -10.69 15.70
N SER A 305 10.42 -10.74 16.93
CA SER A 305 11.75 -11.30 17.20
C SER A 305 11.85 -12.77 16.75
N TRP A 306 10.83 -13.56 17.04
CA TRP A 306 10.75 -14.96 16.61
C TRP A 306 10.77 -15.08 15.08
N LEU A 307 9.99 -14.26 14.37
CA LEU A 307 9.96 -14.26 12.90
C LEU A 307 11.32 -13.90 12.30
N CYS A 308 12.00 -12.91 12.86
CA CYS A 308 13.34 -12.51 12.42
C CYS A 308 14.41 -13.60 12.62
N GLN A 309 14.28 -14.41 13.69
CA GLN A 309 15.29 -15.40 14.07
C GLN A 309 15.03 -16.80 13.51
N HIS A 310 13.78 -17.15 13.24
CA HIS A 310 13.38 -18.54 12.98
C HIS A 310 12.64 -18.70 11.64
N SER A 311 12.53 -17.66 10.83
CA SER A 311 11.91 -17.74 9.52
C SER A 311 12.70 -16.98 8.46
N HIS A 312 12.38 -17.24 7.20
CA HIS A 312 12.90 -16.49 6.05
C HIS A 312 11.90 -15.45 5.52
N ALA A 313 10.82 -15.20 6.28
CA ALA A 313 9.84 -14.19 5.89
C ALA A 313 10.43 -12.80 5.93
N HIS A 314 10.22 -12.01 4.87
CA HIS A 314 10.59 -10.60 4.85
C HIS A 314 9.59 -9.80 5.69
N LEU A 315 10.06 -9.07 6.69
CA LEU A 315 9.21 -8.32 7.61
C LEU A 315 9.24 -6.83 7.30
N HIS A 316 8.08 -6.28 7.05
CA HIS A 316 7.81 -4.86 6.91
C HIS A 316 6.93 -4.43 8.07
N VAL A 317 7.46 -3.61 8.99
CA VAL A 317 6.78 -3.26 10.24
C VAL A 317 6.46 -1.76 10.28
N ASP A 318 5.21 -1.41 10.60
CA ASP A 318 4.69 -0.06 10.46
C ASP A 318 4.61 0.67 11.81
N LEU A 319 5.07 1.92 11.82
CA LEU A 319 4.81 2.94 12.86
C LEU A 319 4.11 4.14 12.25
N ILE A 320 3.26 4.82 13.02
CA ILE A 320 2.57 6.06 12.60
C ILE A 320 2.94 7.20 13.55
N ALA A 321 3.61 8.22 13.02
CA ALA A 321 3.84 9.47 13.74
C ALA A 321 2.61 10.41 13.62
N GLY A 322 2.35 11.16 14.70
CA GLY A 322 1.27 12.14 14.77
C GLY A 322 -0.06 11.57 15.25
N LEU A 323 -0.06 10.39 15.89
CA LEU A 323 -1.24 9.89 16.60
C LEU A 323 -1.61 10.80 17.79
N PRO A 324 -2.90 10.92 18.16
CA PRO A 324 -3.33 11.78 19.26
C PRO A 324 -2.69 11.37 20.59
N GLY A 325 -2.13 12.32 21.33
CA GLY A 325 -1.50 12.10 22.63
C GLY A 325 -0.10 11.49 22.58
N GLU A 326 0.48 11.30 21.41
CA GLU A 326 1.86 10.81 21.29
C GLU A 326 2.82 11.97 21.06
N ASP A 327 3.75 12.16 22.00
CA ASP A 327 4.85 13.11 21.87
C ASP A 327 6.07 12.48 21.17
N ILE A 328 7.02 13.34 20.80
CA ILE A 328 8.24 12.93 20.09
C ILE A 328 9.09 11.93 20.89
N SER A 329 9.10 12.06 22.24
CA SER A 329 9.89 11.18 23.10
C SER A 329 9.29 9.78 23.19
N SER A 330 7.96 9.70 23.26
CA SER A 330 7.21 8.43 23.20
C SER A 330 7.44 7.72 21.87
N PHE A 331 7.27 8.46 20.77
CA PHE A 331 7.52 7.94 19.43
C PHE A 331 8.96 7.44 19.26
N ALA A 332 9.94 8.20 19.73
CA ALA A 332 11.38 7.85 19.67
C ALA A 332 11.67 6.54 20.42
N ARG A 333 11.08 6.36 21.63
CA ARG A 333 11.23 5.08 22.36
C ARG A 333 10.67 3.91 21.58
N GLY A 334 9.47 4.04 21.03
CA GLY A 334 8.85 3.00 20.21
C GLY A 334 9.64 2.68 18.96
N PHE A 335 10.19 3.69 18.30
CA PHE A 335 11.04 3.51 17.14
C PHE A 335 12.34 2.76 17.48
N ASN A 336 13.03 3.16 18.57
CA ASN A 336 14.24 2.49 19.03
C ASN A 336 13.95 1.03 19.40
N GLN A 337 12.85 0.78 20.13
CA GLN A 337 12.41 -0.59 20.44
C GLN A 337 12.21 -1.42 19.17
N LEU A 338 11.62 -0.85 18.12
CA LEU A 338 11.41 -1.57 16.87
C LEU A 338 12.73 -1.83 16.12
N VAL A 339 13.66 -0.88 16.12
CA VAL A 339 15.01 -1.07 15.55
C VAL A 339 15.74 -2.23 16.26
N ASP A 340 15.60 -2.36 17.58
CA ASP A 340 16.21 -3.44 18.36
C ASP A 340 15.63 -4.83 18.01
N LEU A 341 14.39 -4.90 17.54
CA LEU A 341 13.77 -6.14 17.05
C LEU A 341 14.30 -6.58 15.68
N LYS A 342 15.00 -5.69 14.95
CA LYS A 342 15.69 -5.94 13.68
C LYS A 342 14.77 -6.46 12.55
N PRO A 343 13.59 -5.87 12.30
CA PRO A 343 12.83 -6.21 11.10
C PRO A 343 13.62 -5.78 9.84
N HIS A 344 13.27 -6.34 8.70
CA HIS A 344 13.93 -6.00 7.44
C HIS A 344 13.66 -4.57 7.00
N GLU A 345 12.43 -4.10 7.20
CA GLU A 345 12.01 -2.73 6.89
C GLU A 345 11.13 -2.16 8.01
N ILE A 346 11.30 -0.88 8.31
CA ILE A 346 10.41 -0.12 9.18
C ILE A 346 9.73 0.95 8.32
N GLN A 347 8.44 0.82 8.10
CA GLN A 347 7.66 1.87 7.48
C GLN A 347 7.34 2.95 8.51
N PHE A 348 8.00 4.06 8.38
CA PHE A 348 7.71 5.25 9.16
C PHE A 348 6.57 6.02 8.48
N GLY A 349 5.32 5.75 8.91
CA GLY A 349 4.13 6.41 8.41
C GLY A 349 3.89 7.76 9.09
N ILE A 350 3.28 8.69 8.36
CA ILE A 350 2.75 9.94 8.90
C ILE A 350 1.23 9.84 8.86
N LEU A 351 0.56 10.14 9.97
CA LEU A 351 -0.90 10.01 10.08
C LEU A 351 -1.60 10.80 8.96
N LYS A 352 -2.62 10.18 8.39
CA LYS A 352 -3.52 10.80 7.41
C LYS A 352 -4.95 10.75 7.92
N ARG A 353 -5.70 11.82 7.70
CA ARG A 353 -7.12 11.86 8.01
C ARG A 353 -7.93 11.29 6.85
N LEU A 354 -8.08 9.98 6.82
CA LEU A 354 -8.93 9.34 5.82
C LEU A 354 -10.39 9.69 6.08
N ARG A 355 -11.16 10.03 5.04
CA ARG A 355 -12.56 10.43 5.17
C ARG A 355 -13.41 9.33 5.79
N GLY A 356 -14.31 9.70 6.69
CA GLY A 356 -15.19 8.77 7.42
C GLY A 356 -14.54 8.06 8.60
N THR A 357 -13.22 8.17 8.80
CA THR A 357 -12.56 7.53 9.94
C THR A 357 -12.82 8.27 11.23
N PRO A 358 -13.00 7.55 12.37
CA PRO A 358 -13.26 8.15 13.69
C PRO A 358 -12.14 9.03 14.22
N ILE A 359 -10.94 8.98 13.63
CA ILE A 359 -9.79 9.81 14.05
C ILE A 359 -10.12 11.31 14.14
N ILE A 360 -11.10 11.77 13.35
CA ILE A 360 -11.57 13.16 13.33
C ILE A 360 -12.03 13.65 14.71
N ARG A 361 -12.55 12.78 15.59
CA ARG A 361 -13.01 13.13 16.93
C ARG A 361 -11.90 13.66 17.85
N HIS A 362 -10.64 13.34 17.51
CA HIS A 362 -9.46 13.79 18.26
C HIS A 362 -8.95 15.16 17.81
N THR A 363 -9.51 15.73 16.74
CA THR A 363 -9.03 17.01 16.16
C THR A 363 -9.00 18.13 17.20
N GLU A 364 -10.12 18.40 17.89
CA GLU A 364 -10.19 19.46 18.88
C GLU A 364 -9.44 19.14 20.18
N PRO A 365 -9.64 17.95 20.82
CA PRO A 365 -8.98 17.64 22.10
C PRO A 365 -7.45 17.61 22.02
N TYR A 366 -6.91 17.21 20.87
CA TYR A 366 -5.46 17.11 20.65
C TYR A 366 -4.92 18.16 19.67
N GLN A 367 -5.71 19.20 19.37
CA GLN A 367 -5.33 20.33 18.50
C GLN A 367 -4.68 19.85 17.20
N MET A 368 -5.27 18.81 16.60
CA MET A 368 -4.71 18.18 15.38
C MET A 368 -5.01 19.05 14.16
N VAL A 369 -3.97 19.42 13.45
CA VAL A 369 -4.05 20.19 12.21
C VAL A 369 -3.68 19.28 11.04
N PHE A 370 -4.62 19.06 10.15
CA PHE A 370 -4.40 18.27 8.94
C PHE A 370 -4.27 19.15 7.71
N ASP A 371 -3.52 18.69 6.71
CA ASP A 371 -3.52 19.31 5.40
C ASP A 371 -4.93 19.30 4.81
N ALA A 372 -5.34 20.41 4.22
CA ALA A 372 -6.63 20.54 3.55
C ALA A 372 -6.71 19.75 2.25
N TYR A 373 -5.55 19.43 1.66
CA TYR A 373 -5.42 18.72 0.40
C TYR A 373 -5.00 17.25 0.58
N PRO A 374 -5.39 16.35 -0.32
CA PRO A 374 -4.91 14.98 -0.29
C PRO A 374 -3.37 14.92 -0.29
N PRO A 375 -2.79 14.05 0.49
CA PRO A 375 -3.36 12.94 1.23
C PRO A 375 -3.77 13.28 2.68
N TYR A 376 -4.15 14.50 3.01
CA TYR A 376 -4.67 14.95 4.31
C TYR A 376 -3.73 14.60 5.48
N THR A 377 -2.45 14.82 5.27
CA THR A 377 -1.40 14.47 6.24
C THR A 377 -1.47 15.37 7.47
N ILE A 378 -1.22 14.82 8.65
CA ILE A 378 -1.10 15.60 9.88
C ILE A 378 0.06 16.59 9.77
N LEU A 379 -0.20 17.85 10.10
CA LEU A 379 0.77 18.94 10.08
C LEU A 379 1.28 19.32 11.48
N ALA A 380 0.42 19.21 12.47
CA ALA A 380 0.75 19.46 13.88
C ALA A 380 -0.27 18.80 14.80
N THR A 381 0.13 18.54 16.04
CA THR A 381 -0.75 18.16 17.16
C THR A 381 -0.42 19.04 18.35
N ARG A 382 -1.20 18.93 19.44
CA ARG A 382 -0.87 19.56 20.72
C ARG A 382 0.53 19.18 21.22
N ASP A 383 0.95 17.94 20.93
CA ASP A 383 2.16 17.33 21.50
C ASP A 383 3.36 17.36 20.53
N ILE A 384 3.12 17.65 19.23
CA ILE A 384 4.15 17.77 18.18
C ILE A 384 3.84 18.99 17.32
N ASP A 385 4.69 20.01 17.37
CA ASP A 385 4.55 21.22 16.56
C ASP A 385 4.85 20.97 15.06
N PHE A 386 4.47 21.95 14.22
CA PHE A 386 4.64 21.86 12.77
C PHE A 386 6.10 21.63 12.34
N GLY A 387 7.04 22.37 12.97
CA GLY A 387 8.46 22.23 12.64
C GLY A 387 8.99 20.83 12.90
N THR A 388 8.64 20.28 14.07
CA THR A 388 8.99 18.91 14.46
C THR A 388 8.32 17.88 13.54
N MET A 389 7.04 18.09 13.17
CA MET A 389 6.35 17.21 12.23
C MET A 389 7.03 17.20 10.85
N GLN A 390 7.48 18.35 10.34
CA GLN A 390 8.23 18.41 9.08
C GLN A 390 9.58 17.69 9.16
N ARG A 391 10.24 17.70 10.34
CA ARG A 391 11.46 16.90 10.56
C ARG A 391 11.14 15.40 10.50
N LEU A 392 10.02 14.96 11.10
CA LEU A 392 9.55 13.56 11.03
C LEU A 392 9.21 13.13 9.60
N VAL A 393 8.59 14.00 8.81
CA VAL A 393 8.33 13.75 7.38
C VAL A 393 9.64 13.53 6.61
N ARG A 394 10.65 14.38 6.85
CA ARG A 394 11.99 14.21 6.24
C ARG A 394 12.69 12.95 6.72
N PHE A 395 12.63 12.68 8.02
CA PHE A 395 13.14 11.44 8.62
C PHE A 395 12.55 10.22 7.92
N ALA A 396 11.23 10.12 7.82
CA ALA A 396 10.54 9.01 7.16
C ALA A 396 11.04 8.79 5.73
N ARG A 397 11.23 9.87 4.99
CA ARG A 397 11.71 9.80 3.61
C ARG A 397 13.16 9.35 3.51
N TYR A 398 14.04 9.88 4.36
CA TYR A 398 15.44 9.47 4.36
C TYR A 398 15.63 8.06 4.95
N TRP A 399 14.79 7.67 5.91
CA TRP A 399 14.76 6.29 6.41
C TRP A 399 14.48 5.31 5.27
N ASP A 400 13.49 5.61 4.43
CA ASP A 400 13.19 4.80 3.25
C ASP A 400 14.35 4.73 2.25
N LEU A 401 15.07 5.85 2.06
CA LEU A 401 16.19 5.91 1.12
C LEU A 401 17.46 5.20 1.64
N VAL A 402 17.73 5.27 2.94
CA VAL A 402 18.98 4.78 3.53
C VAL A 402 18.77 3.43 4.20
N ALA A 403 17.86 3.31 5.17
CA ALA A 403 17.66 2.09 5.93
C ALA A 403 16.89 1.03 5.11
N ASN A 404 15.63 1.32 4.78
CA ASN A 404 14.76 0.35 4.09
C ASN A 404 15.25 -0.03 2.68
N SER A 405 16.11 0.77 2.06
CA SER A 405 16.62 0.47 0.72
C SER A 405 17.50 -0.79 0.67
N GLY A 406 18.05 -1.23 1.83
CA GLY A 406 19.01 -2.30 1.94
C GLY A 406 20.37 -2.00 1.29
N ARG A 407 20.66 -0.71 1.00
CA ARG A 407 21.89 -0.29 0.31
C ARG A 407 23.02 0.13 1.24
N PHE A 408 22.71 0.35 2.51
CA PHE A 408 23.64 0.87 3.52
C PHE A 408 23.62 0.00 4.79
N ASN A 409 23.41 -1.31 4.67
CA ASN A 409 23.20 -2.21 5.80
C ASN A 409 24.36 -2.21 6.81
N HIS A 410 25.61 -2.08 6.34
CA HIS A 410 26.79 -1.97 7.18
C HIS A 410 26.98 -0.56 7.71
N THR A 411 26.88 0.44 6.83
CA THR A 411 27.06 1.86 7.17
C THR A 411 25.93 2.37 8.07
N LEU A 412 24.71 1.86 7.92
CA LEU A 412 23.56 2.21 8.75
C LEU A 412 23.85 1.97 10.25
N LYS A 413 24.56 0.90 10.60
CA LYS A 413 24.95 0.60 11.99
C LYS A 413 25.80 1.72 12.60
N LEU A 414 26.66 2.37 11.80
CA LEU A 414 27.45 3.51 12.23
C LEU A 414 26.58 4.76 12.44
N ILE A 415 25.54 4.94 11.60
CA ILE A 415 24.61 6.05 11.74
C ILE A 415 23.78 5.91 13.02
N LEU A 416 23.22 4.75 13.26
CA LEU A 416 22.26 4.50 14.35
C LEU A 416 22.95 4.45 15.74
N ALA A 417 24.12 3.85 15.83
CA ALA A 417 24.90 3.67 17.07
C ALA A 417 24.01 3.22 18.27
N ASP A 418 24.10 3.91 19.41
CA ASP A 418 23.42 3.58 20.67
C ASP A 418 22.01 4.22 20.83
N ASN A 419 21.65 5.20 19.98
CA ASN A 419 20.33 5.84 19.99
C ASN A 419 19.84 6.06 18.57
N PRO A 420 19.22 5.04 17.96
CA PRO A 420 18.81 5.05 16.55
C PRO A 420 17.99 6.28 16.14
N PHE A 421 16.95 6.62 16.92
CA PHE A 421 16.09 7.74 16.59
C PHE A 421 16.81 9.08 16.61
N ALA A 422 17.52 9.36 17.71
CA ALA A 422 18.21 10.64 17.87
C ALA A 422 19.30 10.85 16.82
N HIS A 423 20.11 9.82 16.57
CA HIS A 423 21.20 9.89 15.60
C HIS A 423 20.67 9.99 14.16
N PHE A 424 19.64 9.22 13.82
CA PHE A 424 19.06 9.32 12.48
C PHE A 424 18.30 10.63 12.27
N MET A 425 17.68 11.20 13.30
CA MET A 425 17.07 12.53 13.23
C MET A 425 18.13 13.61 12.96
N ALA A 426 19.27 13.57 13.69
CA ALA A 426 20.38 14.50 13.45
C ALA A 426 20.95 14.34 12.03
N PHE A 427 21.12 13.10 11.56
CA PHE A 427 21.53 12.82 10.19
C PHE A 427 20.53 13.35 9.17
N SER A 428 19.23 13.14 9.39
CA SER A 428 18.16 13.63 8.52
C SER A 428 18.15 15.16 8.42
N ASP A 429 18.29 15.85 9.55
CA ASP A 429 18.35 17.32 9.57
C ASP A 429 19.59 17.85 8.83
N TRP A 430 20.76 17.25 9.07
CA TRP A 430 22.00 17.62 8.38
C TRP A 430 21.88 17.34 6.87
N LEU A 431 21.33 16.18 6.49
CA LEU A 431 21.14 15.82 5.09
C LEU A 431 20.23 16.81 4.35
N TYR A 432 19.16 17.24 5.00
CA TYR A 432 18.25 18.23 4.44
C TYR A 432 18.95 19.60 4.32
N ALA A 433 19.68 20.03 5.32
CA ALA A 433 20.43 21.29 5.28
C ALA A 433 21.47 21.33 4.13
N ASN A 434 22.03 20.17 3.74
CA ASN A 434 23.02 20.06 2.67
C ASN A 434 22.45 19.75 1.27
N THR A 435 21.15 19.40 1.16
CA THR A 435 20.56 18.99 -0.11
C THR A 435 19.36 19.81 -0.53
N ASP A 436 18.63 20.37 0.45
CA ASP A 436 17.29 20.98 0.31
C ASP A 436 16.31 20.08 -0.46
N ALA A 437 16.50 18.76 -0.39
CA ALA A 437 15.75 17.79 -1.16
C ALA A 437 15.60 16.45 -0.43
N THR A 438 14.40 15.90 -0.44
CA THR A 438 14.10 14.57 0.11
C THR A 438 13.95 13.48 -0.96
N HIS A 439 14.12 13.82 -2.24
CA HIS A 439 13.96 12.90 -3.36
C HIS A 439 14.94 13.29 -4.50
N ARG A 440 15.11 12.36 -5.45
CA ARG A 440 16.01 12.54 -6.61
C ARG A 440 17.47 12.83 -6.23
N ILE A 441 17.92 12.35 -5.08
CA ILE A 441 19.34 12.40 -4.70
C ILE A 441 20.02 11.22 -5.40
N ALA A 442 21.02 11.54 -6.26
CA ALA A 442 21.80 10.50 -6.91
C ALA A 442 22.53 9.64 -5.89
N MET A 443 22.60 8.34 -6.12
CA MET A 443 23.13 7.36 -5.16
C MET A 443 24.59 7.66 -4.76
N GLU A 444 25.43 8.02 -5.71
CA GLU A 444 26.82 8.41 -5.43
C GLU A 444 26.90 9.66 -4.54
N ARG A 445 26.02 10.64 -4.79
CA ARG A 445 25.93 11.82 -3.93
C ARG A 445 25.45 11.46 -2.54
N LEU A 446 24.46 10.57 -2.42
CA LEU A 446 23.96 10.11 -1.12
C LEU A 446 25.06 9.39 -0.33
N ALA A 447 25.79 8.47 -0.96
CA ALA A 447 26.92 7.77 -0.32
C ALA A 447 28.00 8.73 0.16
N LYS A 448 28.34 9.74 -0.65
CA LYS A 448 29.28 10.79 -0.24
C LYS A 448 28.75 11.57 0.97
N LEU A 449 27.49 11.97 0.96
CA LEU A 449 26.87 12.71 2.06
C LEU A 449 26.85 11.88 3.36
N VAL A 450 26.57 10.59 3.28
CA VAL A 450 26.68 9.67 4.44
C VAL A 450 28.10 9.65 4.98
N MET A 451 29.11 9.52 4.11
CA MET A 451 30.52 9.55 4.49
C MET A 451 30.91 10.89 5.14
N ASP A 452 30.50 12.01 4.53
CA ASP A 452 30.82 13.35 5.02
C ASP A 452 30.21 13.58 6.41
N TRP A 453 28.94 13.19 6.63
CA TRP A 453 28.29 13.29 7.94
C TRP A 453 28.95 12.46 9.01
N LEU A 454 29.24 11.17 8.75
CA LEU A 454 29.91 10.29 9.70
C LEU A 454 31.31 10.81 10.07
N HIS A 455 32.02 11.38 9.10
CA HIS A 455 33.33 11.94 9.36
C HIS A 455 33.28 13.29 10.09
N GLN A 456 32.50 14.24 9.61
CA GLN A 456 32.45 15.62 10.10
C GLN A 456 31.68 15.77 11.41
N GLU A 457 30.51 15.16 11.50
CA GLU A 457 29.59 15.33 12.64
C GLU A 457 29.82 14.25 13.72
N ARG A 458 30.28 13.06 13.33
CA ARG A 458 30.49 11.95 14.27
C ARG A 458 31.98 11.71 14.57
N GLY A 459 32.90 12.42 13.91
CA GLY A 459 34.32 12.30 14.12
C GLY A 459 34.91 10.93 13.76
N MET A 460 34.22 10.15 12.94
CA MET A 460 34.64 8.79 12.58
C MET A 460 35.78 8.82 11.56
N ASP A 461 36.67 7.80 11.65
CA ASP A 461 37.75 7.62 10.70
C ASP A 461 37.22 7.35 9.27
N ARG A 462 37.77 8.06 8.27
CA ARG A 462 37.39 7.90 6.87
C ARG A 462 37.68 6.51 6.32
N GLU A 463 38.74 5.85 6.77
CA GLU A 463 39.09 4.49 6.32
C GLU A 463 38.04 3.49 6.80
N LEU A 464 37.63 3.60 8.07
CA LEU A 464 36.54 2.79 8.63
C LEU A 464 35.25 2.96 7.85
N ILE A 465 34.81 4.22 7.60
CA ILE A 465 33.59 4.51 6.86
C ILE A 465 33.67 3.96 5.43
N THR A 466 34.84 4.17 4.78
CA THR A 466 35.05 3.68 3.40
C THR A 466 35.02 2.15 3.35
N ALA A 467 35.52 1.45 4.35
CA ALA A 467 35.47 0.00 4.44
C ALA A 467 34.00 -0.49 4.52
N GLN A 468 33.16 0.14 5.37
CA GLN A 468 31.75 -0.22 5.48
C GLN A 468 30.96 0.09 4.19
N LEU A 469 31.19 1.25 3.56
CA LEU A 469 30.59 1.58 2.27
C LEU A 469 31.01 0.60 1.16
N LYS A 470 32.26 0.13 1.16
CA LYS A 470 32.70 -0.91 0.23
C LYS A 470 31.96 -2.23 0.45
N HIS A 471 31.71 -2.63 1.70
CA HIS A 471 30.88 -3.79 2.00
C HIS A 471 29.46 -3.62 1.51
N ASP A 472 28.84 -2.45 1.72
CA ASP A 472 27.50 -2.14 1.22
C ASP A 472 27.40 -2.18 -0.32
N TYR A 473 28.49 -1.86 -1.04
CA TYR A 473 28.54 -1.84 -2.49
C TYR A 473 29.14 -3.11 -3.13
N ALA A 474 29.76 -3.99 -2.37
CA ALA A 474 30.44 -5.17 -2.92
C ALA A 474 29.50 -6.16 -3.61
N GLY A 475 28.24 -6.23 -3.17
CA GLY A 475 27.16 -6.99 -3.82
C GLY A 475 26.46 -6.27 -4.98
N GLN A 476 26.75 -4.96 -5.18
CA GLN A 476 26.08 -4.16 -6.21
C GLN A 476 26.99 -4.02 -7.43
N ILE A 477 26.76 -4.84 -8.45
CA ILE A 477 27.38 -4.65 -9.77
C ILE A 477 26.96 -3.28 -10.28
N SER A 478 27.94 -2.37 -10.46
CA SER A 478 27.70 -1.03 -11.00
C SER A 478 26.93 -1.11 -12.34
N PRO A 479 25.75 -0.46 -12.47
CA PRO A 479 24.95 -0.54 -13.69
C PRO A 479 25.68 -0.13 -14.97
N GLU A 480 26.78 0.63 -14.84
CA GLU A 480 27.57 1.15 -15.95
C GLU A 480 28.48 0.14 -16.62
N LYS A 481 28.72 -1.03 -15.99
CA LYS A 481 29.64 -2.07 -16.49
C LYS A 481 28.94 -3.26 -17.15
N ILE A 482 27.61 -3.28 -17.23
CA ILE A 482 26.88 -4.40 -17.84
C ILE A 482 26.41 -3.98 -19.24
N PRO A 483 26.71 -4.78 -20.31
CA PRO A 483 26.15 -4.56 -21.64
C PRO A 483 24.61 -4.51 -21.59
N ARG A 484 24.00 -3.62 -22.37
CA ARG A 484 22.54 -3.39 -22.39
C ARG A 484 21.69 -4.69 -22.53
N GLU A 485 22.20 -5.70 -23.22
CA GLU A 485 21.53 -6.99 -23.41
C GLU A 485 21.57 -7.87 -22.15
N ALA A 486 22.72 -7.93 -21.46
CA ALA A 486 22.84 -8.64 -20.18
C ALA A 486 22.03 -7.97 -19.06
N ARG A 487 21.92 -6.64 -19.11
CA ARG A 487 21.06 -5.87 -18.21
C ARG A 487 19.57 -6.19 -18.40
N ARG A 488 19.09 -6.34 -19.64
CA ARG A 488 17.72 -6.80 -19.93
C ARG A 488 17.46 -8.22 -19.44
N GLN A 489 18.42 -9.13 -19.58
CA GLN A 489 18.30 -10.52 -19.09
C GLN A 489 18.36 -10.58 -17.56
N ALA A 490 19.23 -9.81 -16.91
CA ALA A 490 19.29 -9.69 -15.45
C ALA A 490 18.01 -9.01 -14.89
N GLU A 491 17.51 -7.96 -15.54
CA GLU A 491 16.23 -7.33 -15.17
C GLU A 491 15.03 -8.25 -15.39
N GLN A 492 15.06 -9.14 -16.36
CA GLN A 492 14.03 -10.17 -16.58
C GLN A 492 14.15 -11.34 -15.58
N ALA A 493 15.36 -11.75 -15.22
CA ALA A 493 15.60 -12.77 -14.20
C ALA A 493 15.21 -12.25 -12.80
N VAL A 494 15.54 -10.99 -12.47
CA VAL A 494 15.16 -10.32 -11.21
C VAL A 494 13.66 -10.05 -11.15
N LYS A 495 12.97 -9.88 -12.28
CA LYS A 495 11.50 -9.76 -12.32
C LYS A 495 10.74 -11.05 -12.00
N LYS A 496 11.38 -12.21 -12.12
CA LYS A 496 10.83 -13.52 -11.73
C LYS A 496 11.17 -13.91 -10.28
N ALA A 497 12.10 -13.21 -9.64
CA ALA A 497 12.48 -13.40 -8.24
C ALA A 497 11.73 -12.43 -7.33
N ALA A 498 11.90 -12.59 -6.01
CA ALA A 498 11.41 -11.66 -4.99
C ALA A 498 11.72 -10.20 -5.36
N PRO A 499 10.90 -9.23 -4.89
CA PRO A 499 11.14 -7.80 -5.15
C PRO A 499 12.58 -7.41 -4.86
N VAL A 500 13.20 -6.63 -5.75
CA VAL A 500 14.65 -6.25 -5.71
C VAL A 500 15.12 -5.75 -4.33
N ARG A 501 14.23 -5.11 -3.59
CA ARG A 501 14.50 -4.62 -2.23
C ARG A 501 14.72 -5.77 -1.25
N GLN A 502 13.93 -6.84 -1.34
CA GLN A 502 14.04 -8.03 -0.48
C GLN A 502 15.34 -8.81 -0.75
N VAL A 503 15.75 -8.94 -2.01
CA VAL A 503 17.00 -9.60 -2.37
C VAL A 503 18.20 -8.97 -1.65
N ARG A 504 18.24 -7.64 -1.53
CA ARG A 504 19.32 -6.93 -0.83
C ARG A 504 19.34 -7.19 0.69
N HIS A 505 18.17 -7.43 1.29
CA HIS A 505 18.09 -7.79 2.70
C HIS A 505 18.54 -9.25 2.94
N LEU A 506 18.30 -10.15 1.98
CA LEU A 506 18.78 -11.55 2.06
C LEU A 506 20.29 -11.64 1.97
N GLU A 507 20.92 -10.86 1.08
CA GLU A 507 22.38 -10.81 0.90
C GLU A 507 23.13 -10.25 2.13
N SER A 508 22.44 -9.56 3.04
CA SER A 508 23.05 -8.98 4.25
C SER A 508 23.02 -9.89 5.47
N THR A 509 22.43 -11.07 5.39
CA THR A 509 22.31 -12.04 6.49
C THR A 509 23.36 -13.16 6.42
N GLU A 510 24.17 -13.22 5.37
CA GLU A 510 25.38 -14.04 5.25
C GLU A 510 26.64 -13.22 5.66
#